data_1fbe691b6b432f5e4c32be9f1ab7d7a4
#
_entry.id   1fbe691b6b432f5e4c32be9f1ab7d7a4
#
_cell.length_a   1.000
_cell.length_b   1.000
_cell.length_c   1.000
_cell.angle_alpha   90.00
_cell.angle_beta   90.00
_cell.angle_gamma   90.00
#
_symmetry.space_group_name_H-M   'P 1'
#
loop_
_entity.id
_entity.type
_entity.pdbx_description
1 polymer ?
#
loop_
_entity_poly.entity_id
_entity_poly.type
_entity_poly.pdbx_seq_one_letter_code
_entity_poly.pdbx_strand_id
1 'polypeptide(L)'
;MKSKWEDNRVFILVALVAALLAGITSANDADTYLLNPGDQLEISVWNEEALQKTITVLPDGMISFPLVGHLKAAGNSAAAVENTISEKLDSFIAEPEVNVTVSSTRGNVTYVVGKVLKPGPIVMVQTTNVMQALAIAGGINEFAAG
;
A
#
# COMPACT_ATOMS: atom_id res chain seq x y z
N MET A 1 -61.93 8.15 3.73
CA MET A 1 -60.92 9.19 4.06
C MET A 1 -59.85 8.53 4.96
N LYS A 2 -58.91 7.73 4.31
CA LYS A 2 -57.83 7.08 5.02
C LYS A 2 -56.75 8.13 5.32
N SER A 3 -56.32 8.16 6.54
CA SER A 3 -55.62 9.26 7.15
C SER A 3 -54.19 9.43 6.57
N LYS A 4 -53.93 10.59 6.03
CA LYS A 4 -52.62 11.12 5.60
C LYS A 4 -51.49 10.98 6.65
N TRP A 5 -51.82 10.47 7.82
CA TRP A 5 -50.93 10.28 8.98
C TRP A 5 -50.20 8.91 8.96
N GLU A 6 -50.78 7.89 8.31
CA GLU A 6 -50.14 6.57 8.25
C GLU A 6 -49.02 6.54 7.19
N ASP A 7 -49.21 7.22 6.07
CA ASP A 7 -48.17 7.30 5.02
C ASP A 7 -46.92 8.06 5.50
N ASN A 8 -47.10 9.07 6.34
CA ASN A 8 -45.98 9.85 6.88
C ASN A 8 -45.12 9.05 7.88
N ARG A 9 -45.72 8.09 8.62
CA ARG A 9 -45.00 7.24 9.58
C ARG A 9 -44.18 6.19 8.87
N VAL A 10 -44.68 5.67 7.76
CA VAL A 10 -43.95 4.71 6.91
C VAL A 10 -42.77 5.39 6.21
N PHE A 11 -42.95 6.62 5.70
CA PHE A 11 -41.85 7.41 5.10
C PHE A 11 -40.77 7.74 6.12
N ILE A 12 -41.12 8.10 7.35
CA ILE A 12 -40.15 8.41 8.41
C ILE A 12 -39.39 7.15 8.83
N LEU A 13 -40.04 5.98 8.93
CA LEU A 13 -39.40 4.71 9.24
C LEU A 13 -38.45 4.25 8.15
N VAL A 14 -38.85 4.37 6.86
CA VAL A 14 -38.00 4.04 5.71
C VAL A 14 -36.79 4.96 5.63
N ALA A 15 -36.96 6.26 5.89
CA ALA A 15 -35.86 7.24 5.93
C ALA A 15 -34.88 6.97 7.08
N LEU A 16 -35.38 6.52 8.26
CA LEU A 16 -34.56 6.19 9.41
C LEU A 16 -33.74 4.91 9.19
N VAL A 17 -34.34 3.90 8.53
CA VAL A 17 -33.64 2.66 8.17
C VAL A 17 -32.60 2.92 7.08
N ALA A 18 -32.88 3.78 6.10
CA ALA A 18 -31.91 4.18 5.08
C ALA A 18 -30.71 4.94 5.66
N ALA A 19 -30.94 5.79 6.67
CA ALA A 19 -29.88 6.50 7.38
C ALA A 19 -28.99 5.58 8.24
N LEU A 20 -29.55 4.48 8.79
CA LEU A 20 -28.75 3.50 9.53
C LEU A 20 -27.87 2.62 8.61
N LEU A 21 -28.26 2.42 7.35
CA LEU A 21 -27.47 1.64 6.38
C LEU A 21 -26.32 2.44 5.73
N ALA A 22 -26.34 3.77 5.82
CA ALA A 22 -25.30 4.64 5.28
C ALA A 22 -24.02 4.72 6.14
N GLY A 23 -24.00 4.08 7.30
CA GLY A 23 -22.92 4.19 8.30
C GLY A 23 -21.85 3.12 8.27
N ILE A 24 -21.81 2.19 7.31
CA ILE A 24 -20.83 1.09 7.30
C ILE A 24 -20.03 1.11 5.99
N THR A 25 -19.39 2.23 5.70
CA THR A 25 -18.20 2.25 4.86
C THR A 25 -17.00 2.66 5.72
N SER A 26 -16.65 1.82 6.69
CA SER A 26 -15.27 1.80 7.17
C SER A 26 -14.47 1.20 6.03
N ALA A 27 -13.90 2.05 5.20
CA ALA A 27 -12.74 1.67 4.41
C ALA A 27 -11.72 1.13 5.42
N ASN A 28 -11.43 -0.15 5.31
CA ASN A 28 -10.36 -0.78 6.06
C ASN A 28 -9.06 -0.23 5.42
N ASP A 29 -8.59 0.92 5.89
CA ASP A 29 -7.19 1.36 5.70
C ASP A 29 -6.30 0.45 6.57
N ALA A 30 -6.44 -0.86 6.36
CA ALA A 30 -5.52 -1.82 6.90
C ALA A 30 -4.16 -1.55 6.25
N ASP A 31 -3.20 -1.09 7.04
CA ASP A 31 -1.74 -1.02 6.80
C ASP A 31 -1.28 -1.36 5.38
N THR A 32 -1.73 -0.58 4.38
CA THR A 32 -1.31 -0.76 3.00
C THR A 32 0.15 -0.36 2.90
N TYR A 33 1.01 -1.31 2.56
CA TYR A 33 2.43 -1.05 2.36
C TYR A 33 2.62 0.04 1.30
N LEU A 34 3.32 1.10 1.65
CA LEU A 34 3.73 2.16 0.73
C LEU A 34 5.14 1.89 0.23
N LEU A 35 5.32 1.94 -1.07
CA LEU A 35 6.58 1.66 -1.73
C LEU A 35 7.67 2.66 -1.33
N ASN A 36 8.88 2.16 -1.13
CA ASN A 36 10.05 2.94 -0.77
C ASN A 36 11.11 2.85 -1.87
N PRO A 37 11.98 3.88 -2.01
CA PRO A 37 13.17 3.77 -2.86
C PRO A 37 14.01 2.55 -2.46
N GLY A 38 14.39 1.72 -3.43
CA GLY A 38 15.12 0.46 -3.21
C GLY A 38 14.24 -0.79 -3.19
N ASP A 39 12.91 -0.64 -3.14
CA ASP A 39 12.00 -1.78 -3.28
C ASP A 39 12.04 -2.34 -4.69
N GLN A 40 11.80 -3.64 -4.82
CA GLN A 40 11.68 -4.31 -6.10
C GLN A 40 10.23 -4.69 -6.37
N LEU A 41 9.78 -4.33 -7.56
CA LEU A 41 8.45 -4.63 -8.08
C LEU A 41 8.57 -5.64 -9.21
N GLU A 42 7.73 -6.63 -9.22
CA GLU A 42 7.47 -7.48 -10.37
C GLU A 42 6.17 -7.01 -11.01
N ILE A 43 6.28 -6.54 -12.25
CA ILE A 43 5.16 -6.00 -13.01
C ILE A 43 4.93 -6.92 -14.20
N SER A 44 3.71 -7.39 -14.36
CA SER A 44 3.29 -8.22 -15.49
C SER A 44 2.00 -7.68 -16.09
N VAL A 45 1.89 -7.79 -17.40
CA VAL A 45 0.68 -7.45 -18.16
C VAL A 45 0.16 -8.75 -18.79
N TRP A 46 -1.12 -9.03 -18.61
CA TRP A 46 -1.73 -10.25 -19.11
C TRP A 46 -1.54 -10.36 -20.63
N ASN A 47 -1.14 -11.55 -21.08
CA ASN A 47 -0.90 -11.86 -22.48
C ASN A 47 0.22 -11.06 -23.19
N GLU A 48 1.06 -10.33 -22.44
CA GLU A 48 2.16 -9.50 -22.94
C GLU A 48 3.49 -9.88 -22.25
N GLU A 49 4.13 -10.96 -22.67
CA GLU A 49 5.39 -11.44 -22.08
C GLU A 49 6.53 -10.39 -22.16
N ALA A 50 6.52 -9.55 -23.20
CA ALA A 50 7.49 -8.47 -23.37
C ALA A 50 7.41 -7.40 -22.24
N LEU A 51 6.26 -7.28 -21.59
CA LEU A 51 5.99 -6.35 -20.50
C LEU A 51 6.12 -6.98 -19.11
N GLN A 52 6.58 -8.23 -19.01
CA GLN A 52 6.92 -8.82 -17.72
C GLN A 52 8.32 -8.37 -17.30
N LYS A 53 8.40 -7.56 -16.24
CA LYS A 53 9.64 -6.93 -15.77
C LYS A 53 9.74 -6.88 -14.25
N THR A 54 10.95 -7.14 -13.75
CA THR A 54 11.32 -6.78 -12.37
C THR A 54 12.00 -5.42 -12.39
N ILE A 55 11.46 -4.48 -11.63
CA ILE A 55 11.90 -3.07 -11.61
C ILE A 55 12.19 -2.65 -10.18
N THR A 56 13.30 -1.95 -9.98
CA THR A 56 13.64 -1.36 -8.68
C THR A 56 13.17 0.10 -8.64
N VAL A 57 12.56 0.49 -7.52
CA VAL A 57 12.22 1.89 -7.25
C VAL A 57 13.51 2.68 -7.06
N LEU A 58 13.73 3.66 -7.91
CA LEU A 58 14.94 4.49 -7.89
C LEU A 58 15.00 5.40 -6.64
N PRO A 59 16.17 5.95 -6.28
CA PRO A 59 16.30 6.85 -5.14
C PRO A 59 15.42 8.12 -5.19
N ASP A 60 15.05 8.57 -6.39
CA ASP A 60 14.10 9.67 -6.61
C ASP A 60 12.63 9.24 -6.41
N GLY A 61 12.41 7.95 -6.16
CA GLY A 61 11.10 7.33 -5.98
C GLY A 61 10.36 7.03 -7.27
N MET A 62 11.04 7.13 -8.41
CA MET A 62 10.46 6.82 -9.72
C MET A 62 10.73 5.38 -10.13
N ILE A 63 9.89 4.86 -11.02
CA ILE A 63 10.17 3.65 -11.80
C ILE A 63 10.05 3.98 -13.28
N SER A 64 10.68 3.17 -14.13
CA SER A 64 10.56 3.26 -15.58
C SER A 64 9.98 1.95 -16.11
N PHE A 65 8.84 2.04 -16.81
CA PHE A 65 8.16 0.90 -17.39
C PHE A 65 8.00 1.07 -18.92
N PRO A 66 8.17 0.01 -19.72
CA PRO A 66 8.00 0.11 -21.17
C PRO A 66 6.64 0.70 -21.56
N LEU A 67 6.59 1.46 -22.62
CA LEU A 67 5.42 2.18 -23.15
C LEU A 67 4.88 3.29 -22.23
N VAL A 68 4.93 3.12 -20.91
CA VAL A 68 4.42 4.07 -19.90
C VAL A 68 5.44 5.19 -19.59
N GLY A 69 6.75 4.87 -19.69
CA GLY A 69 7.83 5.77 -19.32
C GLY A 69 8.04 5.85 -17.80
N HIS A 70 8.35 7.06 -17.33
CA HIS A 70 8.60 7.30 -15.90
C HIS A 70 7.31 7.59 -15.14
N LEU A 71 7.15 6.97 -13.94
CA LEU A 71 6.04 7.25 -13.02
C LEU A 71 6.51 7.18 -11.57
N LYS A 72 5.81 7.91 -10.71
CA LYS A 72 6.09 7.95 -9.27
C LYS A 72 5.58 6.68 -8.62
N ALA A 73 6.47 5.90 -8.00
CA ALA A 73 6.13 4.70 -7.25
C ALA A 73 6.22 4.91 -5.74
N ALA A 74 7.31 5.53 -5.25
CA ALA A 74 7.50 5.76 -3.82
C ALA A 74 6.37 6.60 -3.21
N GLY A 75 5.89 6.16 -2.03
CA GLY A 75 4.76 6.76 -1.33
C GLY A 75 3.38 6.32 -1.83
N ASN A 76 3.33 5.49 -2.88
CA ASN A 76 2.10 4.88 -3.39
C ASN A 76 2.04 3.41 -3.00
N SER A 77 0.83 2.83 -2.97
CA SER A 77 0.65 1.40 -2.85
C SER A 77 0.91 0.69 -4.19
N ALA A 78 1.17 -0.61 -4.15
CA ALA A 78 1.29 -1.41 -5.37
C ALA A 78 0.04 -1.29 -6.25
N ALA A 79 -1.16 -1.32 -5.66
CA ALA A 79 -2.42 -1.15 -6.37
C ALA A 79 -2.56 0.23 -7.03
N ALA A 80 -2.07 1.31 -6.40
CA ALA A 80 -2.10 2.64 -7.00
C ALA A 80 -1.16 2.73 -8.22
N VAL A 81 0.01 2.07 -8.14
CA VAL A 81 0.96 1.99 -9.26
C VAL A 81 0.38 1.15 -10.41
N GLU A 82 -0.28 0.03 -10.10
CA GLU A 82 -0.98 -0.84 -11.04
C GLU A 82 -2.02 -0.07 -11.85
N ASN A 83 -2.91 0.66 -11.16
CA ASN A 83 -3.93 1.50 -11.80
C ASN A 83 -3.29 2.55 -12.72
N THR A 84 -2.24 3.23 -12.24
CA THR A 84 -1.54 4.25 -13.04
C THR A 84 -0.89 3.66 -14.31
N ILE A 85 -0.34 2.45 -14.21
CA ILE A 85 0.24 1.75 -15.38
C ILE A 85 -0.87 1.34 -16.34
N SER A 86 -1.97 0.76 -15.83
CA SER A 86 -3.13 0.34 -16.64
C SER A 86 -3.70 1.52 -17.43
N GLU A 87 -4.00 2.65 -16.76
CA GLU A 87 -4.50 3.87 -17.42
C GLU A 87 -3.59 4.38 -18.54
N LYS A 88 -2.26 4.31 -18.34
CA LYS A 88 -1.31 4.76 -19.34
C LYS A 88 -1.13 3.77 -20.50
N LEU A 89 -1.31 2.47 -20.23
CA LEU A 89 -1.25 1.42 -21.24
C LEU A 89 -2.50 1.37 -22.13
N ASP A 90 -3.65 1.87 -21.69
CA ASP A 90 -4.91 1.89 -22.46
C ASP A 90 -4.75 2.52 -23.86
N SER A 91 -3.80 3.44 -24.02
CA SER A 91 -3.48 4.04 -25.33
C SER A 91 -2.70 3.12 -26.27
N PHE A 92 -2.15 2.02 -25.78
CA PHE A 92 -1.32 1.07 -26.53
C PHE A 92 -1.92 -0.33 -26.62
N ILE A 93 -2.66 -0.75 -25.59
CA ILE A 93 -3.22 -2.10 -25.42
C ILE A 93 -4.68 -1.93 -25.01
N ALA A 94 -5.58 -2.62 -25.68
CA ALA A 94 -7.00 -2.62 -25.31
C ALA A 94 -7.21 -3.41 -24.02
N GLU A 95 -7.83 -2.79 -23.01
CA GLU A 95 -8.17 -3.39 -21.72
C GLU A 95 -6.95 -4.10 -21.06
N PRO A 96 -5.84 -3.37 -20.74
CA PRO A 96 -4.64 -3.99 -20.19
C PRO A 96 -4.87 -4.46 -18.75
N GLU A 97 -4.78 -5.75 -18.52
CA GLU A 97 -4.76 -6.32 -17.16
C GLU A 97 -3.32 -6.30 -16.62
N VAL A 98 -3.05 -5.36 -15.74
CA VAL A 98 -1.73 -5.17 -15.10
C VAL A 98 -1.76 -5.79 -13.72
N ASN A 99 -0.69 -6.44 -13.33
CA ASN A 99 -0.45 -6.91 -11.98
C ASN A 99 0.89 -6.36 -11.47
N VAL A 100 0.88 -5.76 -10.28
CA VAL A 100 2.07 -5.23 -9.61
C VAL A 100 2.25 -5.91 -8.26
N THR A 101 3.31 -6.68 -8.13
CA THR A 101 3.67 -7.38 -6.90
C THR A 101 4.99 -6.84 -6.33
N VAL A 102 5.05 -6.64 -5.01
CA VAL A 102 6.30 -6.29 -4.32
C VAL A 102 7.11 -7.57 -4.11
N SER A 103 8.19 -7.74 -4.86
CA SER A 103 9.07 -8.93 -4.75
C SER A 103 10.13 -8.77 -3.65
N SER A 104 10.47 -7.53 -3.27
CA SER A 104 11.43 -7.25 -2.20
C SER A 104 11.20 -5.87 -1.59
N THR A 105 11.21 -5.78 -0.26
CA THR A 105 11.04 -4.55 0.53
C THR A 105 12.37 -3.99 1.04
N ARG A 106 13.43 -4.06 0.24
CA ARG A 106 14.77 -3.61 0.65
C ARG A 106 14.87 -2.11 0.90
N GLY A 107 13.93 -1.32 0.40
CA GLY A 107 13.82 0.10 0.67
C GLY A 107 13.28 0.42 2.07
N ASN A 108 12.61 -0.51 2.72
CA ASN A 108 12.05 -0.31 4.05
C ASN A 108 13.07 -0.68 5.14
N VAL A 109 14.02 0.22 5.38
CA VAL A 109 15.14 0.02 6.33
C VAL A 109 15.08 1.03 7.47
N THR A 110 15.21 0.52 8.70
CA THR A 110 15.40 1.34 9.90
C THR A 110 16.81 1.10 10.45
N TYR A 111 17.47 2.17 10.90
CA TYR A 111 18.79 2.07 11.51
C TYR A 111 18.66 2.12 13.03
N VAL A 112 19.10 1.05 13.70
CA VAL A 112 19.18 0.99 15.15
C VAL A 112 20.60 1.35 15.57
N VAL A 113 20.73 2.40 16.38
CA VAL A 113 21.98 2.93 16.88
C VAL A 113 21.93 3.04 18.40
N GLY A 114 23.10 3.01 19.06
CA GLY A 114 23.22 3.17 20.49
C GLY A 114 23.70 1.89 21.22
N LYS A 115 23.39 1.80 22.51
CA LYS A 115 23.81 0.70 23.38
C LYS A 115 22.92 -0.54 23.21
N VAL A 116 22.89 -1.12 22.00
CA VAL A 116 22.20 -2.36 21.67
C VAL A 116 23.23 -3.44 21.30
N LEU A 117 22.85 -4.72 21.38
CA LEU A 117 23.78 -5.82 21.09
C LEU A 117 24.17 -5.87 19.60
N LYS A 118 23.26 -5.52 18.68
CA LYS A 118 23.49 -5.53 17.22
C LYS A 118 23.04 -4.21 16.62
N PRO A 119 23.84 -3.13 16.71
CA PRO A 119 23.53 -1.89 16.02
C PRO A 119 23.68 -2.06 14.51
N GLY A 120 22.83 -1.37 13.73
CA GLY A 120 22.90 -1.42 12.27
C GLY A 120 21.55 -1.28 11.59
N PRO A 121 21.52 -1.50 10.26
CA PRO A 121 20.29 -1.48 9.48
C PRO A 121 19.46 -2.74 9.74
N ILE A 122 18.14 -2.55 9.89
CA ILE A 122 17.15 -3.62 9.97
C ILE A 122 16.16 -3.42 8.84
N VAL A 123 16.01 -4.42 7.97
CA VAL A 123 14.97 -4.44 6.92
C VAL A 123 13.64 -4.79 7.59
N MET A 124 12.66 -3.91 7.45
CA MET A 124 11.32 -4.11 8.01
C MET A 124 10.39 -4.71 6.95
N VAL A 125 10.00 -5.96 7.15
CA VAL A 125 9.10 -6.70 6.26
C VAL A 125 7.62 -6.42 6.60
N GLN A 126 7.36 -5.92 7.80
CA GLN A 126 6.03 -5.59 8.32
C GLN A 126 6.11 -4.33 9.18
N THR A 127 4.95 -3.75 9.50
CA THR A 127 4.85 -2.65 10.47
C THR A 127 5.51 -3.08 11.77
N THR A 128 6.59 -2.41 12.13
CA THR A 128 7.44 -2.77 13.26
C THR A 128 7.47 -1.60 14.24
N ASN A 129 7.11 -1.84 15.48
CA ASN A 129 7.23 -0.83 16.55
C ASN A 129 8.66 -0.78 17.12
N VAL A 130 8.94 0.26 17.92
CA VAL A 130 10.27 0.49 18.52
C VAL A 130 10.74 -0.68 19.37
N MET A 131 9.83 -1.32 20.13
CA MET A 131 10.18 -2.47 20.98
C MET A 131 10.55 -3.71 20.16
N GLN A 132 9.87 -3.92 19.04
CA GLN A 132 10.17 -4.99 18.10
C GLN A 132 11.52 -4.76 17.41
N ALA A 133 11.78 -3.53 16.96
CA ALA A 133 13.07 -3.16 16.36
C ALA A 133 14.21 -3.37 17.36
N LEU A 134 14.01 -2.99 18.63
CA LEU A 134 14.97 -3.20 19.71
C LEU A 134 15.20 -4.71 19.97
N ALA A 135 14.14 -5.52 19.95
CA ALA A 135 14.24 -6.98 20.11
C ALA A 135 15.04 -7.62 18.96
N ILE A 136 14.82 -7.18 17.71
CA ILE A 136 15.58 -7.63 16.53
C ILE A 136 17.07 -7.24 16.68
N ALA A 137 17.37 -6.06 17.24
CA ALA A 137 18.73 -5.61 17.55
C ALA A 137 19.37 -6.37 18.73
N GLY A 138 18.70 -7.38 19.29
CA GLY A 138 19.20 -8.20 20.40
C GLY A 138 18.96 -7.61 21.78
N GLY A 139 18.19 -6.54 21.89
CA GLY A 139 17.94 -5.83 23.13
C GLY A 139 19.03 -4.83 23.50
N ILE A 140 18.86 -4.23 24.67
CA ILE A 140 19.83 -3.26 25.27
C ILE A 140 21.00 -4.04 25.88
N ASN A 141 22.23 -3.60 25.66
CA ASN A 141 23.38 -4.26 26.23
C ASN A 141 23.56 -3.89 27.72
N GLU A 142 24.34 -4.68 28.47
CA GLU A 142 24.57 -4.52 29.92
C GLU A 142 25.17 -3.14 30.30
N PHE A 143 25.80 -2.46 29.36
CA PHE A 143 26.41 -1.13 29.56
C PHE A 143 25.46 0.02 29.25
N ALA A 144 24.15 -0.25 28.99
CA ALA A 144 23.17 0.78 28.68
C ALA A 144 22.67 1.54 29.91
N ALA A 145 22.80 0.95 31.10
CA ALA A 145 22.44 1.54 32.40
C ALA A 145 23.67 2.24 33.01
N GLY A 146 23.95 3.47 32.59
CA GLY A 146 25.00 4.32 33.15
C GLY A 146 24.75 5.76 32.83
#